data_0ff1c03da055b5ed90d4fe7404d82c19
#
_entry.id   0ff1c03da055b5ed90d4fe7404d82c19
#
_cell.length_a   1.000
_cell.length_b   1.000
_cell.length_c   1.000
_cell.angle_alpha   90.00
_cell.angle_beta   90.00
_cell.angle_gamma   90.00
#
_symmetry.space_group_name_H-M   'P 1'
#
loop_
_entity.id
_entity.type
_entity.pdbx_description
1 polymer ?
#
loop_
_entity_poly.entity_id
_entity_poly.type
_entity_poly.pdbx_seq_one_letter_code
_entity_poly.pdbx_strand_id
1 'polypeptide(L)'
;GEIYYMRLQAYLRDELPNGSCNIEGYIQNITDIQRRRNDINTLTHAINNAKESIFAAKEDGTLIFANRQFLHNHGIPESEEIGKLKIYEIAGDMNTQEDWHERCKDILHGGSRSFVAHHPSKVSKNILAYEGIMYNVTNDSGEESYWSFSHDISERLHYEAQIKRLNLIMDTTIDNLPAGIVVKEINNDFRYIYRNRESYNRNLCIGESIGKNDFDYYPPE
;
A
#
# COMPACT_ATOMS: atom_id res chain seq x y z
N GLY A 1 -10.29 0.96 -38.52
CA GLY A 1 -9.92 2.28 -39.00
C GLY A 1 -9.49 3.19 -37.86
N GLU A 2 -8.62 4.13 -38.09
CA GLU A 2 -8.25 5.13 -37.07
C GLU A 2 -9.40 6.11 -36.84
N ILE A 3 -9.63 6.47 -35.56
CA ILE A 3 -10.63 7.47 -35.17
C ILE A 3 -9.93 8.79 -34.98
N TYR A 4 -10.44 9.83 -35.67
CA TYR A 4 -9.98 11.21 -35.53
C TYR A 4 -11.05 12.06 -34.85
N TYR A 5 -10.66 12.89 -33.92
CA TYR A 5 -11.53 13.86 -33.26
C TYR A 5 -11.31 15.24 -33.85
N MET A 6 -12.40 15.86 -34.35
CA MET A 6 -12.37 17.16 -34.96
C MET A 6 -13.24 18.13 -34.16
N ARG A 7 -12.74 19.30 -33.87
CA ARG A 7 -13.52 20.41 -33.29
C ARG A 7 -13.88 21.36 -34.45
N LEU A 8 -15.17 21.56 -34.65
CA LEU A 8 -15.70 22.59 -35.55
C LEU A 8 -16.14 23.78 -34.68
N GLN A 9 -15.71 24.98 -35.09
CA GLN A 9 -16.19 26.24 -34.53
C GLN A 9 -16.61 27.12 -35.65
N ALA A 10 -17.87 27.61 -35.64
CA ALA A 10 -18.46 28.39 -36.70
C ALA A 10 -19.17 29.64 -36.12
N TYR A 11 -19.06 30.75 -36.77
CA TYR A 11 -19.64 32.03 -36.38
C TYR A 11 -20.47 32.57 -37.52
N LEU A 12 -21.63 33.14 -37.23
CA LEU A 12 -22.39 33.92 -38.18
C LEU A 12 -21.63 35.25 -38.41
N ARG A 13 -21.28 35.51 -39.66
CA ARG A 13 -20.56 36.73 -40.01
C ARG A 13 -21.51 37.83 -40.46
N ASP A 14 -22.39 37.54 -41.40
CA ASP A 14 -23.32 38.49 -41.95
C ASP A 14 -24.64 37.82 -42.35
N GLU A 15 -25.77 38.51 -42.14
CA GLU A 15 -27.05 38.19 -42.75
C GLU A 15 -27.23 39.01 -44.03
N LEU A 16 -27.51 38.35 -45.13
CA LEU A 16 -27.72 39.00 -46.42
C LEU A 16 -29.20 39.38 -46.60
N PRO A 17 -29.53 40.40 -47.41
CA PRO A 17 -30.90 40.86 -47.59
C PRO A 17 -31.86 39.81 -48.20
N ASN A 18 -31.34 38.74 -48.77
CA ASN A 18 -32.10 37.61 -49.34
C ASN A 18 -32.41 36.49 -48.33
N GLY A 19 -32.07 36.69 -47.04
CA GLY A 19 -32.26 35.73 -45.99
C GLY A 19 -31.19 34.60 -45.93
N SER A 20 -30.12 34.68 -46.76
CA SER A 20 -28.94 33.81 -46.60
C SER A 20 -27.98 34.41 -45.60
N CYS A 21 -27.10 33.60 -45.04
CA CYS A 21 -26.09 34.05 -44.06
C CYS A 21 -24.70 33.55 -44.48
N ASN A 22 -23.72 34.33 -44.16
CA ASN A 22 -22.32 33.96 -44.27
C ASN A 22 -21.87 33.39 -42.92
N ILE A 23 -21.36 32.19 -42.96
CA ILE A 23 -20.79 31.51 -41.77
C ILE A 23 -19.29 31.38 -42.01
N GLU A 24 -18.50 31.87 -41.08
CA GLU A 24 -17.06 31.67 -41.06
C GLU A 24 -16.70 30.72 -39.91
N GLY A 25 -15.81 29.78 -40.15
CA GLY A 25 -15.42 28.81 -39.11
C GLY A 25 -14.11 28.14 -39.44
N TYR A 26 -13.64 27.37 -38.43
CA TYR A 26 -12.46 26.55 -38.61
C TYR A 26 -12.68 25.15 -38.06
N ILE A 27 -11.94 24.19 -38.58
CA ILE A 27 -11.89 22.84 -38.15
C ILE A 27 -10.49 22.57 -37.57
N GLN A 28 -10.44 22.08 -36.36
CA GLN A 28 -9.20 21.74 -35.70
C GLN A 28 -9.17 20.24 -35.40
N ASN A 29 -8.06 19.59 -35.76
CA ASN A 29 -7.83 18.21 -35.31
C ASN A 29 -7.40 18.24 -33.82
N ILE A 30 -8.18 17.63 -32.97
CA ILE A 30 -7.96 17.56 -31.52
C ILE A 30 -7.69 16.12 -31.05
N THR A 31 -7.35 15.21 -31.96
CA THR A 31 -7.18 13.79 -31.70
C THR A 31 -6.15 13.55 -30.59
N ASP A 32 -4.99 14.18 -30.64
CA ASP A 32 -3.95 14.00 -29.63
C ASP A 32 -4.36 14.56 -28.28
N ILE A 33 -5.10 15.67 -28.25
CA ILE A 33 -5.64 16.24 -27.02
C ILE A 33 -6.64 15.25 -26.39
N GLN A 34 -7.53 14.67 -27.18
CA GLN A 34 -8.52 13.71 -26.67
C GLN A 34 -7.87 12.39 -26.24
N ARG A 35 -6.87 11.90 -26.97
CA ARG A 35 -6.10 10.70 -26.57
C ARG A 35 -5.43 10.91 -25.21
N ARG A 36 -4.67 11.99 -25.03
CA ARG A 36 -4.02 12.32 -23.76
C ARG A 36 -5.03 12.47 -22.61
N ARG A 37 -6.17 13.12 -22.88
CA ARG A 37 -7.23 13.26 -21.86
C ARG A 37 -7.82 11.90 -21.46
N ASN A 38 -8.05 11.02 -22.42
CA ASN A 38 -8.54 9.66 -22.15
C ASN A 38 -7.52 8.84 -21.35
N ASP A 39 -6.22 8.94 -21.70
CA ASP A 39 -5.14 8.26 -20.99
C ASP A 39 -5.05 8.74 -19.53
N ILE A 40 -5.10 10.04 -19.29
CA ILE A 40 -5.12 10.64 -17.95
C ILE A 40 -6.35 10.15 -17.18
N ASN A 41 -7.55 10.16 -17.79
CA ASN A 41 -8.76 9.66 -17.15
C ASN A 41 -8.63 8.17 -16.77
N THR A 42 -8.10 7.35 -17.67
CA THR A 42 -7.89 5.92 -17.44
C THR A 42 -6.94 5.68 -16.27
N LEU A 43 -5.80 6.39 -16.23
CA LEU A 43 -4.85 6.31 -15.12
C LEU A 43 -5.46 6.78 -13.81
N THR A 44 -6.21 7.88 -13.82
CA THR A 44 -6.91 8.40 -12.64
C THR A 44 -7.92 7.39 -12.10
N HIS A 45 -8.69 6.75 -13.01
CA HIS A 45 -9.62 5.69 -12.61
C HIS A 45 -8.88 4.48 -12.01
N ALA A 46 -7.78 4.06 -12.59
CA ALA A 46 -6.97 2.95 -12.07
C ALA A 46 -6.45 3.25 -10.65
N ILE A 47 -5.90 4.43 -10.45
CA ILE A 47 -5.38 4.89 -9.13
C ILE A 47 -6.52 4.99 -8.09
N ASN A 48 -7.69 5.51 -8.48
CA ASN A 48 -8.84 5.62 -7.58
C ASN A 48 -9.47 4.27 -7.21
N ASN A 49 -9.27 3.23 -8.01
CA ASN A 49 -9.73 1.87 -7.70
C ASN A 49 -8.63 0.98 -7.08
N ALA A 50 -7.43 1.50 -6.89
CA ALA A 50 -6.38 0.79 -6.16
C ALA A 50 -6.79 0.59 -4.69
N LYS A 51 -6.37 -0.55 -4.12
CA LYS A 51 -6.56 -0.85 -2.69
C LYS A 51 -5.54 -0.15 -1.80
N GLU A 52 -4.44 0.26 -2.40
CA GLU A 52 -3.41 1.05 -1.74
C GLU A 52 -3.94 2.46 -1.46
N SER A 53 -3.57 2.99 -0.31
CA SER A 53 -3.80 4.37 0.06
C SER A 53 -2.72 5.24 -0.60
N ILE A 54 -3.13 6.14 -1.50
CA ILE A 54 -2.22 6.96 -2.30
C ILE A 54 -2.54 8.43 -2.08
N PHE A 55 -1.52 9.20 -1.73
CA PHE A 55 -1.63 10.66 -1.68
C PHE A 55 -0.37 11.34 -2.23
N ALA A 56 -0.52 12.61 -2.57
CA ALA A 56 0.59 13.49 -2.84
C ALA A 56 0.41 14.81 -2.11
N ALA A 57 1.50 15.34 -1.56
CA ALA A 57 1.52 16.62 -0.86
C ALA A 57 2.73 17.46 -1.26
N LYS A 58 2.60 18.77 -1.08
CA LYS A 58 3.72 19.72 -1.19
C LYS A 58 4.61 19.65 0.04
N GLU A 59 5.75 20.32 -0.02
CA GLU A 59 6.68 20.43 1.11
C GLU A 59 6.02 21.07 2.35
N ASP A 60 5.06 21.99 2.17
CA ASP A 60 4.31 22.62 3.25
C ASP A 60 3.17 21.73 3.81
N GLY A 61 3.07 20.50 3.34
CA GLY A 61 2.07 19.52 3.75
C GLY A 61 0.72 19.66 3.04
N THR A 62 0.54 20.64 2.12
CA THR A 62 -0.72 20.79 1.39
C THR A 62 -0.95 19.60 0.46
N LEU A 63 -2.08 18.91 0.62
CA LEU A 63 -2.46 17.83 -0.27
C LEU A 63 -2.75 18.37 -1.68
N ILE A 64 -2.18 17.72 -2.69
CA ILE A 64 -2.42 17.99 -4.11
C ILE A 64 -3.14 16.83 -4.80
N PHE A 65 -3.07 15.66 -4.21
CA PHE A 65 -3.76 14.46 -4.68
C PHE A 65 -4.08 13.53 -3.52
N ALA A 66 -5.21 12.84 -3.59
CA ALA A 66 -5.56 11.73 -2.72
C ALA A 66 -6.50 10.78 -3.50
N ASN A 67 -6.23 9.48 -3.49
CA ASN A 67 -7.14 8.52 -4.09
C ASN A 67 -8.31 8.19 -3.15
N ARG A 68 -9.32 7.50 -3.68
CA ARG A 68 -10.52 7.11 -2.92
C ARG A 68 -10.18 6.31 -1.66
N GLN A 69 -9.18 5.43 -1.72
CA GLN A 69 -8.79 4.61 -0.57
C GLN A 69 -8.18 5.45 0.55
N PHE A 70 -7.33 6.43 0.22
CA PHE A 70 -6.80 7.37 1.22
C PHE A 70 -7.93 8.15 1.90
N LEU A 71 -8.84 8.72 1.12
CA LEU A 71 -9.97 9.49 1.64
C LEU A 71 -10.85 8.64 2.58
N HIS A 72 -11.18 7.42 2.15
CA HIS A 72 -11.96 6.48 2.95
C HIS A 72 -11.27 6.13 4.28
N ASN A 73 -9.99 5.79 4.24
CA ASN A 73 -9.23 5.39 5.44
C ASN A 73 -9.17 6.52 6.49
N HIS A 74 -9.16 7.77 6.04
CA HIS A 74 -9.10 8.95 6.90
C HIS A 74 -10.47 9.60 7.16
N GLY A 75 -11.56 9.00 6.66
CA GLY A 75 -12.93 9.52 6.85
C GLY A 75 -13.15 10.89 6.21
N ILE A 76 -12.48 11.17 5.10
CA ILE A 76 -12.59 12.42 4.34
C ILE A 76 -13.62 12.22 3.23
N PRO A 77 -14.66 13.07 3.11
CA PRO A 77 -15.61 12.99 2.02
C PRO A 77 -14.94 13.23 0.66
N GLU A 78 -15.37 12.50 -0.37
CA GLU A 78 -14.85 12.70 -1.75
C GLU A 78 -15.17 14.11 -2.31
N SER A 79 -16.13 14.81 -1.71
CA SER A 79 -16.50 16.20 -2.05
C SER A 79 -15.58 17.24 -1.42
N GLU A 80 -14.67 16.84 -0.52
CA GLU A 80 -13.77 17.76 0.19
C GLU A 80 -12.74 18.36 -0.77
N GLU A 81 -12.40 19.62 -0.56
CA GLU A 81 -11.45 20.36 -1.37
C GLU A 81 -10.02 20.03 -0.92
N ILE A 82 -9.40 19.03 -1.54
CA ILE A 82 -8.11 18.44 -1.14
C ILE A 82 -7.02 19.49 -0.94
N GLY A 83 -6.96 20.52 -1.80
CA GLY A 83 -5.97 21.61 -1.71
C GLY A 83 -6.03 22.48 -0.46
N LYS A 84 -7.03 22.31 0.39
CA LYS A 84 -7.15 22.99 1.70
C LYS A 84 -6.67 22.11 2.86
N LEU A 85 -6.45 20.83 2.62
CA LEU A 85 -6.08 19.88 3.64
C LEU A 85 -4.57 19.80 3.82
N LYS A 86 -4.13 19.63 5.07
CA LYS A 86 -2.73 19.42 5.42
C LYS A 86 -2.53 17.98 5.88
N ILE A 87 -1.53 17.29 5.30
CA ILE A 87 -1.29 15.88 5.59
C ILE A 87 -1.01 15.63 7.08
N TYR A 88 -0.30 16.51 7.76
CA TYR A 88 0.04 16.38 9.18
C TYR A 88 -1.16 16.57 10.12
N GLU A 89 -2.28 17.13 9.65
CA GLU A 89 -3.54 17.21 10.39
C GLU A 89 -4.40 15.94 10.23
N ILE A 90 -4.06 15.12 9.23
CA ILE A 90 -4.83 13.94 8.83
C ILE A 90 -4.13 12.66 9.26
N ALA A 91 -2.85 12.56 9.02
CA ALA A 91 -2.03 11.40 9.35
C ALA A 91 -1.75 11.39 10.86
N GLY A 92 -2.28 10.38 11.56
CA GLY A 92 -2.24 10.31 13.02
C GLY A 92 -0.88 10.04 13.65
N ASP A 93 0.15 9.79 12.85
CA ASP A 93 1.55 9.61 13.27
C ASP A 93 2.40 10.88 13.07
N MET A 94 1.82 11.92 12.53
CA MET A 94 2.38 13.26 12.37
C MET A 94 1.40 14.26 12.97
N ASN A 95 1.86 15.16 13.79
CA ASN A 95 1.00 16.13 14.47
C ASN A 95 1.34 17.57 14.10
N THR A 96 2.49 17.80 13.48
CA THR A 96 2.98 19.14 13.16
C THR A 96 3.55 19.23 11.75
N GLN A 97 3.67 20.46 11.27
CA GLN A 97 4.33 20.73 9.99
C GLN A 97 5.82 20.35 10.04
N GLU A 98 6.45 20.49 11.21
CA GLU A 98 7.84 20.12 11.43
C GLU A 98 8.06 18.63 11.24
N ASP A 99 7.17 17.77 11.76
CA ASP A 99 7.22 16.31 11.57
C ASP A 99 7.15 15.95 10.09
N TRP A 100 6.28 16.62 9.34
CA TRP A 100 6.17 16.43 7.89
C TRP A 100 7.45 16.87 7.16
N HIS A 101 7.96 18.05 7.50
CA HIS A 101 9.17 18.60 6.89
C HIS A 101 10.40 17.72 7.18
N GLU A 102 10.53 17.19 8.38
CA GLU A 102 11.60 16.26 8.72
C GLU A 102 11.52 14.96 7.90
N ARG A 103 10.31 14.44 7.71
CA ARG A 103 10.07 13.27 6.86
C ARG A 103 10.42 13.54 5.39
N CYS A 104 10.16 14.73 4.88
CA CYS A 104 10.50 15.13 3.53
C CYS A 104 12.02 15.29 3.32
N LYS A 105 12.75 15.79 4.31
CA LYS A 105 14.22 15.97 4.22
C LYS A 105 14.97 14.68 3.90
N ASP A 106 14.50 13.55 4.41
CA ASP A 106 15.12 12.25 4.19
C ASP A 106 14.93 11.73 2.76
N ILE A 107 14.08 12.40 1.94
CA ILE A 107 13.67 11.96 0.60
C ILE A 107 14.06 12.97 -0.49
N LEU A 108 14.91 13.94 -0.17
CA LEU A 108 15.29 15.02 -1.10
C LEU A 108 15.90 14.48 -2.42
N HIS A 109 15.61 15.17 -3.52
CA HIS A 109 16.24 14.98 -4.84
C HIS A 109 16.00 13.64 -5.52
N GLY A 110 14.72 13.20 -5.60
CA GLY A 110 14.34 11.97 -6.32
C GLY A 110 14.61 10.69 -5.53
N GLY A 111 14.81 10.80 -4.22
CA GLY A 111 14.94 9.68 -3.31
C GLY A 111 13.62 9.01 -2.95
N SER A 112 13.71 7.93 -2.19
CA SER A 112 12.56 7.24 -1.62
C SER A 112 12.84 6.79 -0.19
N ARG A 113 11.76 6.66 0.62
CA ARG A 113 11.83 6.15 1.98
C ARG A 113 10.67 5.19 2.24
N SER A 114 10.99 3.99 2.72
CA SER A 114 9.99 3.06 3.26
C SER A 114 9.63 3.44 4.69
N PHE A 115 8.38 3.22 5.08
CA PHE A 115 7.89 3.51 6.41
C PHE A 115 6.87 2.47 6.88
N VAL A 116 6.74 2.33 8.19
CA VAL A 116 5.58 1.69 8.84
C VAL A 116 4.96 2.75 9.75
N ALA A 117 3.68 2.98 9.60
CA ALA A 117 2.94 3.98 10.35
C ALA A 117 1.73 3.36 11.06
N HIS A 118 1.38 3.89 12.22
CA HIS A 118 0.22 3.46 12.99
C HIS A 118 -0.67 4.67 13.27
N HIS A 119 -1.90 4.65 12.78
CA HIS A 119 -2.82 5.73 13.08
C HIS A 119 -4.20 5.22 13.51
N PRO A 120 -4.89 5.98 14.38
CA PRO A 120 -6.26 5.67 14.71
C PRO A 120 -7.15 5.85 13.48
N SER A 121 -7.89 4.82 13.12
CA SER A 121 -8.92 4.93 12.07
C SER A 121 -10.05 5.81 12.56
N LYS A 122 -10.40 6.82 11.78
CA LYS A 122 -11.60 7.62 12.04
C LYS A 122 -12.90 6.87 11.75
N VAL A 123 -12.82 5.78 10.97
CA VAL A 123 -13.97 4.94 10.58
C VAL A 123 -14.22 3.82 11.57
N SER A 124 -13.19 3.03 11.91
CA SER A 124 -13.34 1.83 12.76
C SER A 124 -12.97 2.03 14.23
N LYS A 125 -12.42 3.17 14.60
CA LYS A 125 -11.84 3.48 15.93
C LYS A 125 -10.70 2.54 16.36
N ASN A 126 -10.22 1.69 15.47
CA ASN A 126 -9.07 0.81 15.70
C ASN A 126 -7.78 1.53 15.29
N ILE A 127 -6.64 1.08 15.80
CA ILE A 127 -5.35 1.47 15.27
C ILE A 127 -5.10 0.64 14.02
N LEU A 128 -4.91 1.32 12.90
CA LEU A 128 -4.51 0.71 11.64
C LEU A 128 -2.99 0.81 11.49
N ALA A 129 -2.40 -0.22 10.92
CA ALA A 129 -0.98 -0.26 10.60
C ALA A 129 -0.82 -0.20 9.07
N TYR A 130 -0.01 0.74 8.60
CA TYR A 130 0.31 0.92 7.19
C TYR A 130 1.79 0.69 6.95
N GLU A 131 2.09 -0.08 5.92
CA GLU A 131 3.43 -0.21 5.35
C GLU A 131 3.43 0.49 4.00
N GLY A 132 4.43 1.33 3.73
CA GLY A 132 4.43 2.10 2.49
C GLY A 132 5.78 2.66 2.13
N ILE A 133 5.78 3.39 1.02
CA ILE A 133 6.94 4.06 0.49
C ILE A 133 6.55 5.48 0.07
N MET A 134 7.42 6.42 0.33
CA MET A 134 7.34 7.81 -0.14
C MET A 134 8.42 8.10 -1.15
N TYR A 135 8.08 8.91 -2.14
CA TYR A 135 8.98 9.41 -3.19
C TYR A 135 8.90 10.92 -3.28
N ASN A 136 10.04 11.56 -3.56
CA ASN A 136 10.05 12.92 -4.06
C ASN A 136 9.95 12.90 -5.58
N VAL A 137 9.06 13.70 -6.15
CA VAL A 137 8.86 13.88 -7.59
C VAL A 137 8.94 15.35 -7.91
N THR A 138 9.86 15.72 -8.81
CA THR A 138 10.00 17.07 -9.34
C THR A 138 9.34 17.11 -10.72
N ASN A 139 8.45 18.07 -10.94
CA ASN A 139 7.83 18.27 -12.26
C ASN A 139 8.73 19.07 -13.21
N ASP A 140 8.31 19.21 -14.47
CA ASP A 140 9.05 19.96 -15.50
C ASP A 140 9.25 21.45 -15.16
N SER A 141 8.45 22.01 -14.25
CA SER A 141 8.55 23.38 -13.75
C SER A 141 9.51 23.52 -12.56
N GLY A 142 10.10 22.42 -12.08
CA GLY A 142 10.98 22.39 -10.91
C GLY A 142 10.24 22.37 -9.57
N GLU A 143 8.90 22.21 -9.55
CA GLU A 143 8.15 22.08 -8.31
C GLU A 143 8.26 20.65 -7.77
N GLU A 144 8.56 20.54 -6.49
CA GLU A 144 8.64 19.26 -5.78
C GLU A 144 7.31 18.85 -5.16
N SER A 145 7.04 17.56 -5.19
CA SER A 145 5.90 16.94 -4.53
C SER A 145 6.30 15.59 -3.94
N TYR A 146 5.67 15.21 -2.85
CA TYR A 146 5.95 13.99 -2.10
C TYR A 146 4.77 13.03 -2.26
N TRP A 147 5.03 11.91 -2.92
CA TRP A 147 4.03 10.88 -3.22
C TRP A 147 4.18 9.71 -2.26
N SER A 148 3.10 9.29 -1.66
CA SER A 148 3.04 8.15 -0.76
C SER A 148 2.12 7.08 -1.30
N PHE A 149 2.60 5.85 -1.24
CA PHE A 149 1.88 4.62 -1.55
C PHE A 149 1.94 3.73 -0.34
N SER A 150 0.80 3.41 0.27
CA SER A 150 0.78 2.60 1.48
C SER A 150 -0.33 1.55 1.45
N HIS A 151 -0.03 0.41 2.05
CA HIS A 151 -0.91 -0.74 2.16
C HIS A 151 -1.28 -0.95 3.63
N ASP A 152 -2.55 -1.24 3.90
CA ASP A 152 -3.01 -1.61 5.23
C ASP A 152 -2.54 -3.05 5.56
N ILE A 153 -1.72 -3.18 6.59
CA ILE A 153 -1.15 -4.44 7.06
C ILE A 153 -1.78 -4.91 8.37
N SER A 154 -2.85 -4.27 8.84
CA SER A 154 -3.48 -4.56 10.14
C SER A 154 -3.96 -6.00 10.23
N GLU A 155 -4.59 -6.51 9.17
CA GLU A 155 -5.07 -7.90 9.11
C GLU A 155 -3.89 -8.88 9.12
N ARG A 156 -2.81 -8.62 8.36
CA ARG A 156 -1.59 -9.44 8.36
C ARG A 156 -0.99 -9.51 9.76
N LEU A 157 -0.79 -8.38 10.41
CA LEU A 157 -0.23 -8.32 11.77
C LEU A 157 -1.12 -9.02 12.79
N HIS A 158 -2.46 -8.92 12.63
CA HIS A 158 -3.40 -9.62 13.48
C HIS A 158 -3.24 -11.16 13.35
N TYR A 159 -3.18 -11.68 12.14
CA TYR A 159 -2.96 -13.12 11.90
C TYR A 159 -1.59 -13.59 12.39
N GLU A 160 -0.53 -12.83 12.15
CA GLU A 160 0.80 -13.14 12.66
C GLU A 160 0.81 -13.22 14.19
N ALA A 161 0.15 -12.28 14.86
CA ALA A 161 0.02 -12.28 16.32
C ALA A 161 -0.80 -13.47 16.82
N GLN A 162 -1.88 -13.84 16.13
CA GLN A 162 -2.67 -15.03 16.46
C GLN A 162 -1.86 -16.33 16.30
N ILE A 163 -1.14 -16.48 15.19
CA ILE A 163 -0.28 -17.66 14.95
C ILE A 163 0.77 -17.75 16.04
N LYS A 164 1.44 -16.66 16.37
CA LYS A 164 2.46 -16.62 17.43
C LYS A 164 1.86 -17.01 18.80
N ARG A 165 0.66 -16.51 19.11
CA ARG A 165 -0.05 -16.86 20.34
C ARG A 165 -0.43 -18.36 20.39
N LEU A 166 -0.96 -18.91 19.29
CA LEU A 166 -1.33 -20.31 19.20
C LEU A 166 -0.11 -21.22 19.33
N ASN A 167 0.99 -20.89 18.69
CA ASN A 167 2.25 -21.63 18.81
C ASN A 167 2.73 -21.64 20.28
N LEU A 168 2.71 -20.50 20.96
CA LEU A 168 3.10 -20.40 22.35
C LEU A 168 2.20 -21.28 23.26
N ILE A 169 0.88 -21.26 23.03
CA ILE A 169 -0.07 -22.10 23.77
C ILE A 169 0.21 -23.59 23.50
N MET A 170 0.41 -23.97 22.24
CA MET A 170 0.74 -25.35 21.85
C MET A 170 2.03 -25.81 22.52
N ASP A 171 3.11 -25.05 22.41
CA ASP A 171 4.41 -25.39 23.01
C ASP A 171 4.28 -25.54 24.51
N THR A 172 3.63 -24.59 25.19
CA THR A 172 3.41 -24.64 26.64
C THR A 172 2.56 -25.85 27.04
N THR A 173 1.50 -26.14 26.27
CA THR A 173 0.60 -27.26 26.55
C THR A 173 1.33 -28.60 26.37
N ILE A 174 2.04 -28.78 25.27
CA ILE A 174 2.75 -30.02 24.94
C ILE A 174 3.94 -30.23 25.89
N ASP A 175 4.63 -29.19 26.31
CA ASP A 175 5.74 -29.28 27.26
C ASP A 175 5.30 -29.62 28.67
N ASN A 176 4.06 -29.34 29.05
CA ASN A 176 3.49 -29.72 30.36
C ASN A 176 2.78 -31.04 30.33
N LEU A 177 2.69 -31.75 29.22
CA LEU A 177 2.15 -33.10 29.19
C LEU A 177 3.12 -34.08 29.88
N PRO A 178 2.61 -35.00 30.73
CA PRO A 178 3.43 -36.03 31.40
C PRO A 178 3.79 -37.18 30.45
N ALA A 179 3.98 -36.89 29.17
CA ALA A 179 4.28 -37.86 28.12
C ALA A 179 5.36 -37.29 27.17
N GLY A 180 6.35 -38.09 26.82
CA GLY A 180 7.32 -37.75 25.82
C GLY A 180 6.69 -37.78 24.44
N ILE A 181 6.64 -36.61 23.77
CA ILE A 181 6.11 -36.45 22.43
C ILE A 181 7.29 -36.17 21.46
N VAL A 182 7.27 -36.92 20.38
CA VAL A 182 8.26 -36.85 19.31
C VAL A 182 7.53 -36.79 17.98
N VAL A 183 7.92 -35.88 17.12
CA VAL A 183 7.42 -35.76 15.71
C VAL A 183 8.59 -35.96 14.76
N LYS A 184 8.36 -36.79 13.74
CA LYS A 184 9.34 -37.08 12.68
C LYS A 184 8.75 -36.78 11.30
N GLU A 185 9.59 -36.33 10.39
CA GLU A 185 9.20 -36.05 9.01
C GLU A 185 9.42 -37.31 8.14
N ILE A 186 8.32 -37.88 7.61
CA ILE A 186 8.35 -39.13 6.84
C ILE A 186 9.14 -38.99 5.56
N ASN A 187 8.98 -37.87 4.84
CA ASN A 187 9.60 -37.63 3.54
C ASN A 187 11.08 -37.21 3.63
N ASN A 188 11.65 -37.17 4.84
CA ASN A 188 13.01 -36.74 5.11
C ASN A 188 13.70 -37.74 6.08
N ASP A 189 13.74 -39.00 5.69
CA ASP A 189 14.38 -40.10 6.43
C ASP A 189 13.98 -40.20 7.89
N PHE A 190 12.73 -39.89 8.21
CA PHE A 190 12.18 -39.89 9.59
C PHE A 190 12.99 -39.03 10.55
N ARG A 191 13.51 -37.87 10.08
CA ARG A 191 14.23 -36.95 10.94
C ARG A 191 13.31 -36.33 11.97
N TYR A 192 13.86 -36.12 13.15
CA TYR A 192 13.16 -35.46 14.26
C TYR A 192 12.95 -33.99 13.90
N ILE A 193 11.69 -33.53 13.90
CA ILE A 193 11.33 -32.13 13.66
C ILE A 193 10.78 -31.44 14.92
N TYR A 194 10.33 -32.22 15.90
CA TYR A 194 9.85 -31.69 17.16
C TYR A 194 10.02 -32.70 18.29
N ARG A 195 10.31 -32.18 19.48
CA ARG A 195 10.31 -32.94 20.76
C ARG A 195 9.88 -32.02 21.89
N ASN A 196 9.01 -32.53 22.80
CA ASN A 196 8.64 -31.80 24.00
C ASN A 196 9.65 -32.00 25.13
N ARG A 197 9.56 -31.20 26.19
CA ARG A 197 10.43 -31.26 27.37
C ARG A 197 10.50 -32.65 27.96
N GLU A 198 9.35 -33.32 28.12
CA GLU A 198 9.30 -34.65 28.75
C GLU A 198 10.00 -35.74 27.93
N SER A 199 10.06 -35.61 26.59
CA SER A 199 10.81 -36.51 25.74
C SER A 199 12.34 -36.35 25.91
N TYR A 200 12.81 -35.18 26.25
CA TYR A 200 14.23 -34.94 26.62
C TYR A 200 14.51 -35.50 28.04
N ASN A 201 13.61 -35.27 29.01
CA ASN A 201 13.77 -35.74 30.40
C ASN A 201 13.86 -37.24 30.47
N ARG A 202 13.15 -37.97 29.60
CA ARG A 202 13.17 -39.45 29.57
C ARG A 202 14.36 -40.04 28.82
N ASN A 203 15.30 -39.23 28.38
CA ASN A 203 16.51 -39.64 27.64
C ASN A 203 16.19 -40.55 26.43
N LEU A 204 15.12 -40.27 25.73
CA LEU A 204 14.74 -41.03 24.52
C LEU A 204 15.76 -40.84 23.38
N CYS A 205 16.64 -39.84 23.44
CA CYS A 205 17.81 -39.66 22.62
C CYS A 205 18.84 -38.80 23.37
N ILE A 206 20.13 -39.02 23.13
CA ILE A 206 21.21 -38.28 23.78
C ILE A 206 21.51 -37.00 22.95
N GLY A 207 21.39 -35.83 23.57
CA GLY A 207 21.77 -34.54 22.96
C GLY A 207 20.77 -33.93 22.02
N GLU A 208 21.23 -33.01 21.19
CA GLU A 208 20.40 -32.27 20.23
C GLU A 208 19.99 -33.19 19.09
N SER A 209 18.67 -33.47 18.99
CA SER A 209 18.15 -34.48 18.06
C SER A 209 17.37 -33.92 16.87
N ILE A 210 17.02 -32.63 16.90
CA ILE A 210 16.33 -32.00 15.76
C ILE A 210 17.21 -32.06 14.51
N GLY A 211 16.63 -32.51 13.38
CA GLY A 211 17.32 -32.72 12.13
C GLY A 211 18.07 -34.04 11.99
N LYS A 212 18.16 -34.84 13.08
CA LYS A 212 18.75 -36.19 13.08
C LYS A 212 17.66 -37.26 12.96
N ASN A 213 18.04 -38.49 12.65
CA ASN A 213 17.14 -39.65 12.66
C ASN A 213 17.63 -40.72 13.65
N ASP A 214 16.93 -41.84 13.74
CA ASP A 214 17.30 -42.92 14.69
C ASP A 214 18.65 -43.52 14.35
N PHE A 215 19.03 -43.62 13.10
CA PHE A 215 20.30 -44.19 12.65
C PHE A 215 21.52 -43.34 13.04
N ASP A 216 21.34 -42.03 13.25
CA ASP A 216 22.38 -41.16 13.79
C ASP A 216 22.75 -41.49 15.23
N TYR A 217 21.84 -42.18 15.96
CA TYR A 217 22.00 -42.57 17.38
C TYR A 217 22.20 -44.10 17.54
N TYR A 218 21.54 -44.86 16.70
CA TYR A 218 21.55 -46.30 16.71
C TYR A 218 21.90 -46.85 15.33
N PRO A 219 23.21 -46.88 14.97
CA PRO A 219 23.61 -47.37 13.67
C PRO A 219 23.16 -48.84 13.50
N PRO A 220 22.74 -49.24 12.28
CA PRO A 220 22.40 -50.64 12.04
C PRO A 220 23.63 -51.52 12.27
N GLU A 221 23.41 -52.70 12.89
CA GLU A 221 24.45 -53.72 13.11
C GLU A 221 24.97 -54.27 11.80
#